data_e6eca8d5907f532f0f4e98d925804a86
#
_entry.id   e6eca8d5907f532f0f4e98d925804a86
#
_cell.length_a   1.000
_cell.length_b   1.000
_cell.length_c   1.000
_cell.angle_alpha   90.00
_cell.angle_beta   90.00
_cell.angle_gamma   90.00
#
_symmetry.space_group_name_H-M   'P 1'
#
loop_
_entity.id
_entity.type
_entity.pdbx_description
1 polymer ?
#
loop_
_entity_poly.entity_id
_entity_poly.type
_entity_poly.pdbx_seq_one_letter_code
_entity_poly.pdbx_strand_id
1 'polypeptide(L)'
;MKLDLQIEGDLNKILGGEARVAEAAVTAAVRKAGERLKSELRAQVVGAGLGRRLANAVRCNVYPERGESLSTAAWVFARPGKGGRGGAADIIAAFEEGTLIRRSGGRYLAIPTENVPMKGGGRRMTPNDMQSGTKFGGFGRDLEVVRTNRPGVLLLVLPVVRATNGRTLRPATGRRVKAGRTVEWVPMFILVRQVQMPRLLDWRGPAESWVNRLPDQVVREWEARDKTSD
;
A
#
# COMPACT_ATOMS: atom_id res chain seq x y z
N MET A 1 -28.17 -14.40 -65.96
CA MET A 1 -28.25 -13.20 -65.15
C MET A 1 -26.86 -12.99 -64.54
N LYS A 2 -26.10 -12.03 -65.05
CA LYS A 2 -24.76 -11.69 -64.43
C LYS A 2 -25.05 -10.51 -63.49
N LEU A 3 -24.79 -10.67 -62.23
CA LEU A 3 -24.76 -9.57 -61.24
C LEU A 3 -23.33 -9.02 -61.23
N ASP A 4 -23.18 -7.80 -61.72
CA ASP A 4 -21.96 -7.01 -61.56
C ASP A 4 -22.15 -6.17 -60.29
N LEU A 5 -21.37 -6.50 -59.23
CA LEU A 5 -21.28 -5.72 -58.01
C LEU A 5 -20.05 -4.82 -58.11
N GLN A 6 -20.28 -3.52 -58.28
CA GLN A 6 -19.26 -2.52 -58.29
C GLN A 6 -19.24 -1.79 -56.95
N ILE A 7 -18.19 -1.90 -56.18
CA ILE A 7 -18.00 -1.16 -54.92
C ILE A 7 -17.41 0.20 -55.27
N GLU A 8 -18.20 1.25 -55.18
CA GLU A 8 -17.71 2.62 -55.31
C GLU A 8 -17.06 3.09 -54.00
N GLY A 9 -15.77 3.39 -54.06
CA GLY A 9 -15.00 3.92 -52.93
C GLY A 9 -13.64 3.25 -52.78
N ASP A 10 -12.73 3.90 -52.07
CA ASP A 10 -11.44 3.32 -51.68
C ASP A 10 -11.61 2.44 -50.43
N LEU A 11 -11.75 1.12 -50.65
CA LEU A 11 -11.92 0.15 -49.57
C LEU A 11 -10.80 0.24 -48.54
N ASN A 12 -9.56 0.51 -48.97
CA ASN A 12 -8.42 0.64 -48.06
C ASN A 12 -8.58 1.88 -47.12
N LYS A 13 -9.16 2.95 -47.61
CA LYS A 13 -9.43 4.16 -46.84
C LYS A 13 -10.53 3.93 -45.82
N ILE A 14 -11.61 3.20 -46.18
CA ILE A 14 -12.70 2.82 -45.30
C ILE A 14 -12.19 1.88 -44.21
N LEU A 15 -11.50 0.81 -44.56
CA LEU A 15 -10.93 -0.12 -43.59
C LEU A 15 -9.88 0.50 -42.69
N GLY A 16 -9.07 1.45 -43.20
CA GLY A 16 -8.14 2.20 -42.41
C GLY A 16 -8.82 3.16 -41.43
N GLY A 17 -9.99 3.69 -41.78
CA GLY A 17 -10.85 4.49 -40.88
C GLY A 17 -11.37 3.64 -39.71
N GLU A 18 -12.00 2.51 -40.02
CA GLU A 18 -12.52 1.57 -39.04
C GLU A 18 -11.45 1.04 -38.09
N ALA A 19 -10.28 0.71 -38.62
CA ALA A 19 -9.14 0.26 -37.79
C ALA A 19 -8.74 1.33 -36.74
N ARG A 20 -8.70 2.60 -37.13
CA ARG A 20 -8.38 3.71 -36.19
C ARG A 20 -9.46 3.88 -35.13
N VAL A 21 -10.72 3.79 -35.51
CA VAL A 21 -11.84 3.85 -34.54
C VAL A 21 -11.74 2.69 -33.56
N ALA A 22 -11.41 1.49 -34.01
CA ALA A 22 -11.19 0.33 -33.17
C ALA A 22 -10.01 0.52 -32.20
N GLU A 23 -8.87 1.00 -32.69
CA GLU A 23 -7.69 1.29 -31.86
C GLU A 23 -8.01 2.32 -30.78
N ALA A 24 -8.71 3.39 -31.12
CA ALA A 24 -9.15 4.40 -30.21
C ALA A 24 -10.13 3.86 -29.15
N ALA A 25 -11.08 3.02 -29.56
CA ALA A 25 -12.06 2.42 -28.67
C ALA A 25 -11.39 1.46 -27.65
N VAL A 26 -10.52 0.56 -28.13
CA VAL A 26 -9.76 -0.36 -27.28
C VAL A 26 -8.89 0.40 -26.29
N THR A 27 -8.14 1.39 -26.77
CA THR A 27 -7.25 2.19 -25.93
C THR A 27 -8.03 2.91 -24.83
N ALA A 28 -9.18 3.52 -25.16
CA ALA A 28 -10.01 4.22 -24.19
C ALA A 28 -10.65 3.26 -23.16
N ALA A 29 -11.14 2.11 -23.61
CA ALA A 29 -11.72 1.09 -22.75
C ALA A 29 -10.71 0.56 -21.73
N VAL A 30 -9.53 0.18 -22.20
CA VAL A 30 -8.44 -0.33 -21.34
C VAL A 30 -7.96 0.74 -20.35
N ARG A 31 -7.79 1.98 -20.79
CA ARG A 31 -7.40 3.10 -19.93
C ARG A 31 -8.44 3.34 -18.83
N LYS A 32 -9.72 3.39 -19.18
CA LYS A 32 -10.83 3.56 -18.22
C LYS A 32 -10.90 2.39 -17.23
N ALA A 33 -10.76 1.15 -17.72
CA ALA A 33 -10.76 -0.04 -16.86
C ALA A 33 -9.59 -0.02 -15.86
N GLY A 34 -8.37 0.29 -16.32
CA GLY A 34 -7.19 0.38 -15.47
C GLY A 34 -7.31 1.47 -14.39
N GLU A 35 -7.80 2.65 -14.74
CA GLU A 35 -8.01 3.74 -13.79
C GLU A 35 -9.10 3.41 -12.75
N ARG A 36 -10.18 2.77 -13.18
CA ARG A 36 -11.25 2.35 -12.26
C ARG A 36 -10.79 1.24 -11.33
N LEU A 37 -10.08 0.23 -11.85
CA LEU A 37 -9.47 -0.82 -11.03
C LEU A 37 -8.51 -0.22 -9.98
N LYS A 38 -7.61 0.68 -10.39
CA LYS A 38 -6.73 1.41 -9.47
C LYS A 38 -7.52 2.13 -8.38
N SER A 39 -8.62 2.78 -8.74
CA SER A 39 -9.48 3.51 -7.80
C SER A 39 -10.15 2.57 -6.79
N GLU A 40 -10.64 1.43 -7.25
CA GLU A 40 -11.27 0.41 -6.43
C GLU A 40 -10.28 -0.22 -5.44
N LEU A 41 -9.08 -0.59 -5.91
CA LEU A 41 -8.04 -1.12 -5.05
C LEU A 41 -7.55 -0.10 -4.01
N ARG A 42 -7.48 1.18 -4.36
CA ARG A 42 -7.20 2.25 -3.39
C ARG A 42 -8.30 2.38 -2.35
N ALA A 43 -9.56 2.27 -2.75
CA ALA A 43 -10.70 2.31 -1.84
C ALA A 43 -10.67 1.12 -0.86
N GLN A 44 -10.33 -0.09 -1.32
CA GLN A 44 -10.12 -1.24 -0.43
C GLN A 44 -9.03 -0.98 0.62
N VAL A 45 -7.88 -0.45 0.22
CA VAL A 45 -6.77 -0.14 1.15
C VAL A 45 -7.21 0.87 2.21
N VAL A 46 -7.97 1.90 1.82
CA VAL A 46 -8.49 2.91 2.76
C VAL A 46 -9.56 2.30 3.66
N GLY A 47 -10.50 1.53 3.10
CA GLY A 47 -11.57 0.86 3.83
C GLY A 47 -11.05 -0.17 4.84
N ALA A 48 -9.95 -0.83 4.53
CA ALA A 48 -9.24 -1.73 5.46
C ALA A 48 -8.48 -0.98 6.58
N GLY A 49 -8.53 0.35 6.65
CA GLY A 49 -7.85 1.15 7.67
C GLY A 49 -6.33 1.28 7.47
N LEU A 50 -5.78 0.85 6.33
CA LEU A 50 -4.33 0.86 6.05
C LEU A 50 -3.80 2.24 5.66
N GLY A 51 -4.69 3.20 5.48
CA GLY A 51 -4.39 4.62 5.32
C GLY A 51 -4.12 5.06 3.88
N ARG A 52 -4.38 6.36 3.62
CA ARG A 52 -4.25 6.98 2.29
C ARG A 52 -2.84 6.92 1.71
N ARG A 53 -1.80 6.94 2.56
CA ARG A 53 -0.41 6.88 2.09
C ARG A 53 -0.11 5.57 1.37
N LEU A 54 -0.60 4.44 1.90
CA LEU A 54 -0.46 3.13 1.28
C LEU A 54 -1.34 3.03 0.02
N ALA A 55 -2.57 3.51 0.07
CA ALA A 55 -3.47 3.57 -1.09
C ALA A 55 -2.83 4.34 -2.26
N ASN A 56 -2.17 5.47 -1.99
CA ASN A 56 -1.49 6.27 -3.02
C ASN A 56 -0.27 5.58 -3.65
N ALA A 57 0.22 4.48 -3.07
CA ALA A 57 1.27 3.68 -3.69
C ALA A 57 0.77 2.78 -4.81
N VAL A 58 -0.55 2.56 -4.91
CA VAL A 58 -1.17 1.85 -6.04
C VAL A 58 -1.12 2.74 -7.27
N ARG A 59 -0.57 2.22 -8.37
CA ARG A 59 -0.36 2.92 -9.64
C ARG A 59 -1.01 2.16 -10.78
N CYS A 60 -1.26 2.88 -11.87
CA CYS A 60 -1.68 2.31 -13.14
C CYS A 60 -0.81 2.91 -14.24
N ASN A 61 -0.22 2.08 -15.07
CA ASN A 61 0.44 2.47 -16.30
C ASN A 61 -0.31 1.84 -17.46
N VAL A 62 -0.45 2.60 -18.55
CA VAL A 62 -1.11 2.14 -19.79
C VAL A 62 -0.08 2.16 -20.91
N TYR A 63 -0.03 1.11 -21.68
CA TYR A 63 0.88 0.93 -22.80
C TYR A 63 0.10 0.68 -24.09
N PRO A 64 0.45 1.34 -25.20
CA PRO A 64 1.50 2.36 -25.30
C PRO A 64 1.15 3.64 -24.50
N GLU A 65 2.18 4.35 -24.01
CA GLU A 65 1.98 5.60 -23.26
C GLU A 65 1.38 6.70 -24.15
N ARG A 66 1.71 6.66 -25.43
CA ARG A 66 1.23 7.60 -26.44
C ARG A 66 0.67 6.84 -27.63
N GLY A 67 -0.35 7.44 -28.27
CA GLY A 67 -1.03 6.84 -29.41
C GLY A 67 -2.14 5.86 -29.00
N GLU A 68 -2.72 5.26 -29.99
CA GLU A 68 -3.82 4.31 -29.92
C GLU A 68 -3.37 2.97 -30.53
N SER A 69 -3.88 1.85 -29.99
CA SER A 69 -3.46 0.52 -30.43
C SER A 69 -4.49 -0.53 -30.01
N LEU A 70 -4.69 -1.52 -30.86
CA LEU A 70 -5.47 -2.73 -30.53
C LEU A 70 -4.79 -3.57 -29.43
N SER A 71 -3.46 -3.44 -29.27
CA SER A 71 -2.65 -4.17 -28.28
C SER A 71 -2.45 -3.36 -26.98
N THR A 72 -3.34 -2.43 -26.67
CA THR A 72 -3.26 -1.62 -25.43
C THR A 72 -3.37 -2.50 -24.21
N ALA A 73 -2.51 -2.27 -23.23
CA ALA A 73 -2.52 -2.95 -21.93
C ALA A 73 -2.47 -1.95 -20.77
N ALA A 74 -3.21 -2.21 -19.70
CA ALA A 74 -3.13 -1.48 -18.44
C ALA A 74 -2.47 -2.36 -17.39
N TRP A 75 -1.44 -1.82 -16.72
CA TRP A 75 -0.75 -2.48 -15.62
C TRP A 75 -1.00 -1.74 -14.32
N VAL A 76 -1.79 -2.36 -13.43
CA VAL A 76 -2.09 -1.85 -12.10
C VAL A 76 -1.20 -2.57 -11.09
N PHE A 77 -0.44 -1.80 -10.31
CA PHE A 77 0.55 -2.35 -9.39
C PHE A 77 0.74 -1.48 -8.14
N ALA A 78 1.27 -2.07 -7.09
CA ALA A 78 1.76 -1.34 -5.93
C ALA A 78 3.24 -1.00 -6.10
N ARG A 79 3.63 0.23 -5.72
CA ARG A 79 5.02 0.68 -5.84
C ARG A 79 5.94 -0.20 -4.99
N PRO A 80 6.97 -0.83 -5.59
CA PRO A 80 7.96 -1.59 -4.84
C PRO A 80 8.82 -0.68 -3.97
N GLY A 81 9.46 -1.25 -2.96
CA GLY A 81 10.46 -0.57 -2.15
C GLY A 81 11.75 -0.31 -2.92
N LYS A 82 12.62 0.52 -2.36
CA LYS A 82 13.94 0.76 -2.90
C LYS A 82 14.75 -0.55 -2.87
N GLY A 83 15.25 -1.01 -4.00
CA GLY A 83 15.90 -2.31 -4.13
C GLY A 83 14.94 -3.50 -4.16
N GLY A 84 13.64 -3.30 -4.45
CA GLY A 84 12.66 -4.36 -4.63
C GLY A 84 12.16 -5.02 -3.34
N ARG A 85 12.51 -4.48 -2.17
CA ARG A 85 12.10 -5.02 -0.86
C ARG A 85 11.58 -3.94 0.07
N GLY A 86 10.67 -4.31 0.98
CA GLY A 86 10.17 -3.42 2.04
C GLY A 86 9.30 -2.27 1.55
N GLY A 87 8.66 -2.39 0.38
CA GLY A 87 7.80 -1.38 -0.22
C GLY A 87 6.32 -1.54 0.10
N ALA A 88 5.51 -0.68 -0.51
CA ALA A 88 4.06 -0.78 -0.43
C ALA A 88 3.55 -2.10 -1.03
N ALA A 89 4.23 -2.64 -2.05
CA ALA A 89 3.90 -3.93 -2.66
C ALA A 89 3.96 -5.06 -1.64
N ASP A 90 5.03 -5.15 -0.83
CA ASP A 90 5.18 -6.20 0.17
C ASP A 90 4.13 -6.08 1.29
N ILE A 91 3.78 -4.83 1.67
CA ILE A 91 2.74 -4.59 2.67
C ILE A 91 1.38 -5.05 2.15
N ILE A 92 1.04 -4.69 0.92
CA ILE A 92 -0.23 -5.05 0.29
C ILE A 92 -0.33 -6.56 0.12
N ALA A 93 0.72 -7.21 -0.38
CA ALA A 93 0.78 -8.67 -0.52
C ALA A 93 0.60 -9.37 0.84
N ALA A 94 1.20 -8.86 1.91
CA ALA A 94 1.03 -9.42 3.25
C ALA A 94 -0.42 -9.38 3.73
N PHE A 95 -1.19 -8.33 3.39
CA PHE A 95 -2.61 -8.22 3.72
C PHE A 95 -3.53 -8.95 2.74
N GLU A 96 -3.11 -9.22 1.53
CA GLU A 96 -3.83 -10.05 0.56
C GLU A 96 -3.70 -11.53 0.89
N GLU A 97 -2.47 -11.99 1.14
CA GLU A 97 -2.16 -13.39 1.40
C GLU A 97 -2.40 -13.79 2.87
N GLY A 98 -2.43 -12.83 3.79
CA GLY A 98 -2.45 -13.12 5.22
C GLY A 98 -1.11 -13.71 5.68
N THR A 99 -0.02 -13.13 5.25
CA THR A 99 1.32 -13.68 5.45
C THR A 99 1.73 -13.74 6.93
N LEU A 100 2.42 -14.80 7.31
CA LEU A 100 3.03 -14.94 8.63
C LEU A 100 4.37 -14.20 8.67
N ILE A 101 4.42 -13.08 9.39
CA ILE A 101 5.63 -12.28 9.56
C ILE A 101 6.46 -12.84 10.71
N ARG A 102 7.72 -13.19 10.41
CA ARG A 102 8.73 -13.60 11.38
C ARG A 102 9.97 -12.72 11.22
N ARG A 103 10.69 -12.49 12.31
CA ARG A 103 11.98 -11.79 12.22
C ARG A 103 13.05 -12.71 11.62
N SER A 104 13.68 -12.27 10.55
CA SER A 104 14.89 -12.91 10.02
C SER A 104 16.05 -12.70 10.99
N GLY A 105 16.66 -13.78 11.47
CA GLY A 105 17.84 -13.73 12.34
C GLY A 105 17.61 -13.29 13.80
N GLY A 106 16.34 -13.16 14.27
CA GLY A 106 16.02 -12.76 15.63
C GLY A 106 14.95 -13.62 16.28
N ARG A 107 14.92 -13.65 17.64
CA ARG A 107 13.92 -14.42 18.39
C ARG A 107 12.56 -13.75 18.44
N TYR A 108 12.49 -12.42 18.34
CA TYR A 108 11.28 -11.65 18.54
C TYR A 108 11.17 -10.48 17.54
N LEU A 109 9.94 -10.17 17.15
CA LEU A 109 9.54 -8.91 16.52
C LEU A 109 9.27 -7.89 17.63
N ALA A 110 9.82 -6.69 17.52
CA ALA A 110 9.54 -5.59 18.45
C ALA A 110 8.50 -4.64 17.84
N ILE A 111 7.29 -4.70 18.33
CA ILE A 111 6.17 -3.85 17.88
C ILE A 111 6.14 -2.62 18.79
N PRO A 112 6.35 -1.39 18.28
CA PRO A 112 6.32 -0.18 19.09
C PRO A 112 4.90 0.12 19.57
N THR A 113 4.77 0.50 20.85
CA THR A 113 3.53 1.02 21.43
C THR A 113 3.38 2.52 21.09
N GLU A 114 2.27 3.10 21.48
CA GLU A 114 2.06 4.56 21.35
C GLU A 114 3.05 5.40 22.17
N ASN A 115 3.62 4.82 23.23
CA ASN A 115 4.58 5.48 24.13
C ASN A 115 5.97 5.67 23.49
N VAL A 116 6.28 4.95 22.39
CA VAL A 116 7.56 5.10 21.69
C VAL A 116 7.57 6.42 20.92
N PRO A 117 8.57 7.29 21.15
CA PRO A 117 8.69 8.55 20.42
C PRO A 117 8.81 8.37 18.93
N MET A 118 8.34 9.38 18.19
CA MET A 118 8.50 9.43 16.74
C MET A 118 9.91 9.89 16.37
N LYS A 119 10.50 9.19 15.44
CA LYS A 119 11.73 9.59 14.74
C LYS A 119 11.34 10.45 13.52
N GLY A 120 12.20 11.31 13.07
CA GLY A 120 11.95 12.09 11.85
C GLY A 120 11.41 11.25 10.69
N GLY A 121 10.49 11.81 9.89
CA GLY A 121 9.84 11.13 8.77
C GLY A 121 8.64 10.24 9.15
N GLY A 122 8.04 10.44 10.33
CA GLY A 122 6.82 9.74 10.76
C GLY A 122 7.03 8.27 11.13
N ARG A 123 8.26 7.87 11.44
CA ARG A 123 8.61 6.51 11.89
C ARG A 123 8.81 6.50 13.40
N ARG A 124 8.35 5.46 14.09
CA ARG A 124 8.66 5.24 15.51
C ARG A 124 10.09 4.76 15.67
N MET A 125 10.69 5.07 16.82
CA MET A 125 12.03 4.59 17.17
C MET A 125 12.04 3.06 17.27
N THR A 126 13.20 2.47 16.97
CA THR A 126 13.48 1.05 17.25
C THR A 126 14.03 0.88 18.67
N PRO A 127 14.08 -0.34 19.23
CA PRO A 127 14.72 -0.57 20.52
C PRO A 127 16.17 -0.04 20.57
N ASN A 128 16.95 -0.23 19.51
CA ASN A 128 18.32 0.28 19.42
C ASN A 128 18.37 1.81 19.41
N ASP A 129 17.44 2.48 18.72
CA ASP A 129 17.36 3.95 18.73
C ASP A 129 17.05 4.48 20.14
N MET A 130 16.23 3.75 20.91
CA MET A 130 15.88 4.11 22.30
C MET A 130 17.08 3.98 23.24
N GLN A 131 17.89 2.95 23.08
CA GLN A 131 19.08 2.70 23.89
C GLN A 131 20.23 3.64 23.56
N SER A 132 20.45 3.93 22.27
CA SER A 132 21.60 4.76 21.84
C SER A 132 21.53 6.23 22.24
N GLY A 133 20.37 6.74 22.55
CA GLY A 133 20.18 8.04 23.24
C GLY A 133 20.55 9.32 22.50
N THR A 134 21.11 9.24 21.28
CA THR A 134 21.98 10.34 20.83
C THR A 134 21.35 11.36 19.89
N LYS A 135 20.71 11.01 18.81
CA LYS A 135 20.35 12.03 17.79
C LYS A 135 18.85 12.37 17.70
N PHE A 136 18.00 11.57 18.30
CA PHE A 136 16.55 11.66 18.08
C PHE A 136 15.74 11.77 19.38
N GLY A 137 16.37 12.14 20.51
CA GLY A 137 15.69 12.20 21.79
C GLY A 137 15.39 10.84 22.41
N GLY A 138 16.16 9.82 22.05
CA GLY A 138 16.13 8.51 22.70
C GLY A 138 16.46 8.65 24.19
N PHE A 139 15.97 7.72 25.00
CA PHE A 139 16.10 7.83 26.47
C PHE A 139 17.52 7.51 26.98
N GLY A 140 18.41 6.93 26.12
CA GLY A 140 19.79 6.58 26.50
C GLY A 140 19.85 5.60 27.68
N ARG A 141 18.83 4.73 27.78
CA ARG A 141 18.70 3.77 28.86
C ARG A 141 18.33 2.40 28.32
N ASP A 142 18.77 1.38 29.04
CA ASP A 142 18.43 0.00 28.71
C ASP A 142 16.94 -0.26 28.93
N LEU A 143 16.38 -1.01 27.99
CA LEU A 143 15.00 -1.48 28.06
C LEU A 143 15.01 -2.81 28.84
N GLU A 144 14.14 -2.91 29.82
CA GLU A 144 13.98 -4.14 30.59
C GLU A 144 12.91 -5.06 29.99
N VAL A 145 13.19 -6.38 30.02
CA VAL A 145 12.28 -7.39 29.52
C VAL A 145 11.35 -7.88 30.63
N VAL A 146 10.07 -7.66 30.47
CA VAL A 146 9.04 -8.15 31.39
C VAL A 146 8.21 -9.24 30.73
N ARG A 147 7.99 -10.34 31.43
CA ARG A 147 7.09 -11.41 30.99
C ARG A 147 5.65 -10.99 31.22
N THR A 148 4.80 -11.36 30.26
CA THR A 148 3.36 -11.18 30.39
C THR A 148 2.69 -12.49 30.73
N ASN A 149 1.43 -12.44 31.16
CA ASN A 149 0.60 -13.64 31.38
C ASN A 149 0.21 -14.32 30.05
N ARG A 150 0.51 -13.70 28.90
CA ARG A 150 0.26 -14.30 27.58
C ARG A 150 1.51 -15.06 27.13
N PRO A 151 1.40 -16.39 26.85
CA PRO A 151 2.54 -17.17 26.39
C PRO A 151 3.09 -16.62 25.07
N GLY A 152 4.40 -16.51 24.98
CA GLY A 152 5.10 -16.03 23.78
C GLY A 152 5.09 -14.51 23.57
N VAL A 153 4.51 -13.74 24.49
CA VAL A 153 4.51 -12.27 24.47
C VAL A 153 5.35 -11.75 25.63
N LEU A 154 6.32 -10.89 25.31
CA LEU A 154 7.15 -10.17 26.28
C LEU A 154 6.97 -8.67 26.06
N LEU A 155 7.26 -7.87 27.07
CA LEU A 155 7.29 -6.41 26.97
C LEU A 155 8.71 -5.91 27.16
N LEU A 156 9.10 -4.90 26.36
CA LEU A 156 10.23 -4.05 26.69
C LEU A 156 9.70 -2.79 27.37
N VAL A 157 10.03 -2.65 28.63
CA VAL A 157 9.58 -1.53 29.46
C VAL A 157 10.74 -0.59 29.78
N LEU A 158 10.40 0.64 30.07
CA LEU A 158 11.36 1.67 30.47
C LEU A 158 10.86 2.40 31.71
N PRO A 159 11.74 2.62 32.74
CA PRO A 159 11.39 3.47 33.85
C PRO A 159 11.37 4.93 33.41
N VAL A 160 10.24 5.57 33.52
CA VAL A 160 10.01 6.97 33.12
C VAL A 160 9.36 7.76 34.24
N VAL A 161 9.46 9.07 34.15
CA VAL A 161 8.69 10.01 34.98
C VAL A 161 7.86 10.90 34.07
N ARG A 162 6.67 11.27 34.49
CA ARG A 162 5.85 12.24 33.74
C ARG A 162 6.39 13.65 33.93
N ALA A 163 6.39 14.43 32.86
CA ALA A 163 6.69 15.85 32.93
C ALA A 163 5.57 16.58 33.69
N THR A 164 5.79 17.82 34.09
CA THR A 164 4.81 18.64 34.82
C THR A 164 3.48 18.81 34.06
N ASN A 165 3.50 18.71 32.73
CA ASN A 165 2.30 18.75 31.89
C ASN A 165 1.50 17.41 31.86
N GLY A 166 1.94 16.37 32.59
CA GLY A 166 1.31 15.06 32.67
C GLY A 166 1.36 14.22 31.38
N ARG A 167 1.70 14.82 30.24
CA ARG A 167 1.62 14.19 28.91
C ARG A 167 2.95 13.64 28.38
N THR A 168 4.05 14.32 28.71
CA THR A 168 5.36 13.97 28.16
C THR A 168 6.09 13.00 29.08
N LEU A 169 6.53 11.86 28.52
CA LEU A 169 7.38 10.89 29.21
C LEU A 169 8.85 11.34 29.15
N ARG A 170 9.55 11.26 30.26
CA ARG A 170 10.99 11.55 30.35
C ARG A 170 11.70 10.43 31.08
N PRO A 171 13.00 10.16 30.79
CA PRO A 171 13.76 9.13 31.50
C PRO A 171 13.74 9.38 33.01
N ALA A 172 13.56 8.34 33.80
CA ALA A 172 13.70 8.41 35.27
C ALA A 172 15.18 8.55 35.62
N THR A 173 15.65 9.79 35.79
CA THR A 173 17.02 10.07 36.25
C THR A 173 17.01 10.27 37.77
N GLY A 174 18.13 9.97 38.44
CA GLY A 174 18.28 10.14 39.89
C GLY A 174 17.88 11.55 40.37
N ARG A 175 18.23 12.60 39.60
CA ARG A 175 17.84 13.97 39.87
C ARG A 175 16.30 14.18 39.88
N ARG A 176 15.58 13.56 38.90
CA ARG A 176 14.13 13.68 38.79
C ARG A 176 13.40 12.89 39.88
N VAL A 177 13.94 11.73 40.23
CA VAL A 177 13.42 10.90 41.34
C VAL A 177 13.63 11.60 42.67
N LYS A 178 14.79 12.19 42.94
CA LYS A 178 15.06 12.99 44.13
C LYS A 178 14.18 14.25 44.24
N ALA A 179 13.71 14.75 43.09
CA ALA A 179 12.75 15.87 43.04
C ALA A 179 11.30 15.43 43.29
N GLY A 180 11.05 14.23 43.83
CA GLY A 180 9.73 13.75 44.25
C GLY A 180 8.85 13.24 43.10
N ARG A 181 9.40 12.99 41.89
CA ARG A 181 8.62 12.49 40.79
C ARG A 181 8.47 10.96 40.87
N THR A 182 7.25 10.48 40.68
CA THR A 182 6.92 9.05 40.69
C THR A 182 7.50 8.39 39.44
N VAL A 183 8.18 7.27 39.63
CA VAL A 183 8.67 6.41 38.55
C VAL A 183 7.56 5.47 38.09
N GLU A 184 7.29 5.46 36.80
CA GLU A 184 6.35 4.55 36.15
C GLU A 184 7.10 3.63 35.19
N TRP A 185 6.75 2.35 35.18
CA TRP A 185 7.24 1.37 34.19
C TRP A 185 6.32 1.37 33.00
N VAL A 186 6.78 1.93 31.90
CA VAL A 186 5.94 2.10 30.70
C VAL A 186 6.37 1.13 29.61
N PRO A 187 5.44 0.34 29.07
CA PRO A 187 5.75 -0.55 27.95
C PRO A 187 6.02 0.27 26.69
N MET A 188 7.24 0.11 26.14
CA MET A 188 7.67 0.73 24.90
C MET A 188 7.48 -0.19 23.71
N PHE A 189 7.76 -1.48 23.85
CA PHE A 189 7.62 -2.45 22.77
C PHE A 189 6.94 -3.72 23.27
N ILE A 190 6.13 -4.30 22.39
CA ILE A 190 5.59 -5.65 22.56
C ILE A 190 6.49 -6.57 21.72
N LEU A 191 7.05 -7.59 22.36
CA LEU A 191 7.87 -8.59 21.71
C LEU A 191 7.04 -9.84 21.42
N VAL A 192 6.95 -10.22 20.16
CA VAL A 192 6.27 -11.45 19.72
C VAL A 192 7.18 -12.26 18.80
N ARG A 193 7.05 -13.58 18.80
CA ARG A 193 7.85 -14.43 17.91
C ARG A 193 7.44 -14.30 16.45
N GLN A 194 6.14 -14.12 16.22
CA GLN A 194 5.55 -14.03 14.89
C GLN A 194 4.24 -13.25 14.96
N VAL A 195 3.84 -12.67 13.84
CA VAL A 195 2.53 -12.02 13.67
C VAL A 195 1.87 -12.58 12.42
N GLN A 196 0.66 -13.09 12.57
CA GLN A 196 -0.20 -13.44 11.45
C GLN A 196 -0.90 -12.18 10.98
N MET A 197 -0.68 -11.79 9.74
CA MET A 197 -1.40 -10.67 9.13
C MET A 197 -2.83 -11.10 8.79
N PRO A 198 -3.84 -10.29 9.08
CA PRO A 198 -5.20 -10.58 8.63
C PRO A 198 -5.30 -10.38 7.11
N ARG A 199 -6.10 -11.23 6.45
CA ARG A 199 -6.46 -11.02 5.04
C ARG A 199 -7.51 -9.93 4.95
N LEU A 200 -7.12 -8.74 4.56
CA LEU A 200 -7.99 -7.55 4.48
C LEU A 200 -8.18 -7.04 3.05
N LEU A 201 -7.38 -7.53 2.10
CA LEU A 201 -7.38 -7.07 0.71
C LEU A 201 -7.68 -8.25 -0.21
N ASP A 202 -8.40 -7.94 -1.28
CA ASP A 202 -8.61 -8.81 -2.44
C ASP A 202 -8.29 -8.01 -3.70
N TRP A 203 -7.19 -8.35 -4.35
CA TRP A 203 -6.79 -7.71 -5.59
C TRP A 203 -7.21 -8.50 -6.81
N ARG A 204 -7.35 -9.80 -6.66
CA ARG A 204 -7.68 -10.72 -7.75
C ARG A 204 -9.13 -10.57 -8.19
N GLY A 205 -10.08 -10.60 -7.26
CA GLY A 205 -11.51 -10.52 -7.58
C GLY A 205 -11.89 -9.29 -8.42
N PRO A 206 -11.54 -8.06 -7.99
CA PRO A 206 -11.75 -6.87 -8.81
C PRO A 206 -11.03 -6.91 -10.16
N ALA A 207 -9.78 -7.39 -10.22
CA ALA A 207 -9.04 -7.48 -11.47
C ALA A 207 -9.75 -8.40 -12.47
N GLU A 208 -10.16 -9.60 -12.06
CA GLU A 208 -10.94 -10.54 -12.88
C GLU A 208 -12.28 -9.93 -13.31
N SER A 209 -12.97 -9.24 -12.41
CA SER A 209 -14.24 -8.56 -12.73
C SER A 209 -14.06 -7.49 -13.82
N TRP A 210 -12.99 -6.69 -13.77
CA TRP A 210 -12.70 -5.70 -14.80
C TRP A 210 -12.28 -6.31 -16.12
N VAL A 211 -11.51 -7.41 -16.12
CA VAL A 211 -11.16 -8.15 -17.33
C VAL A 211 -12.42 -8.69 -18.02
N ASN A 212 -13.33 -9.28 -17.24
CA ASN A 212 -14.58 -9.84 -17.79
C ASN A 212 -15.53 -8.79 -18.39
N ARG A 213 -15.48 -7.54 -17.87
CA ARG A 213 -16.29 -6.41 -18.39
C ARG A 213 -15.63 -5.65 -19.54
N LEU A 214 -14.36 -5.93 -19.82
CA LEU A 214 -13.60 -5.18 -20.82
C LEU A 214 -14.19 -5.27 -22.23
N PRO A 215 -14.67 -6.44 -22.73
CA PRO A 215 -15.30 -6.54 -24.05
C PRO A 215 -16.51 -5.58 -24.19
N ASP A 216 -17.39 -5.56 -23.20
CA ASP A 216 -18.58 -4.69 -23.22
C ASP A 216 -18.18 -3.20 -23.20
N GLN A 217 -17.10 -2.87 -22.52
CA GLN A 217 -16.57 -1.50 -22.52
C GLN A 217 -16.00 -1.10 -23.88
N VAL A 218 -15.29 -2.01 -24.54
CA VAL A 218 -14.78 -1.76 -25.89
C VAL A 218 -15.92 -1.48 -26.85
N VAL A 219 -16.98 -2.29 -26.83
CA VAL A 219 -18.16 -2.09 -27.68
C VAL A 219 -18.79 -0.71 -27.43
N ARG A 220 -18.99 -0.33 -26.18
CA ARG A 220 -19.55 1.00 -25.82
C ARG A 220 -18.66 2.16 -26.31
N GLU A 221 -17.35 2.02 -26.21
CA GLU A 221 -16.41 3.06 -26.67
C GLU A 221 -16.39 3.12 -28.20
N TRP A 222 -16.60 2.00 -28.87
CA TRP A 222 -16.72 1.95 -30.32
C TRP A 222 -18.00 2.65 -30.78
N GLU A 223 -19.17 2.22 -30.29
CA GLU A 223 -20.45 2.83 -30.63
C GLU A 223 -20.52 4.33 -30.36
N ALA A 224 -19.86 4.80 -29.29
CA ALA A 224 -19.79 6.22 -28.98
C ALA A 224 -18.99 7.03 -30.01
N ARG A 225 -17.99 6.41 -30.66
CA ARG A 225 -17.16 7.07 -31.68
C ARG A 225 -17.78 7.00 -33.07
N ASP A 226 -18.43 5.90 -33.37
CA ASP A 226 -19.12 5.69 -34.63
C ASP A 226 -20.18 6.77 -34.84
N LYS A 227 -20.99 7.04 -33.81
CA LYS A 227 -21.99 8.12 -33.80
C LYS A 227 -21.47 9.53 -33.93
N THR A 228 -20.16 9.74 -33.76
CA THR A 228 -19.52 11.06 -33.82
C THR A 228 -18.88 11.30 -35.19
N SER A 229 -18.81 10.25 -36.01
CA SER A 229 -18.16 10.25 -37.35
C SER A 229 -19.19 10.43 -38.49
N ASP A 230 -20.51 10.38 -38.20
CA ASP A 230 -21.63 10.75 -39.07
C ASP A 230 -21.99 12.24 -38.83
#